data_e9317e88ca712e77deeccd2f64c75334
#
_entry.id   e9317e88ca712e77deeccd2f64c75334
#
_cell.length_a   1.000
_cell.length_b   1.000
_cell.length_c   1.000
_cell.angle_alpha   90.00
_cell.angle_beta   90.00
_cell.angle_gamma   90.00
#
_symmetry.space_group_name_H-M   'P 1'
#
loop_
_entity.id
_entity.type
_entity.pdbx_description
1 polymer ?
#
loop_
_entity_poly.entity_id
_entity_poly.type
_entity_poly.pdbx_seq_one_letter_code
_entity_poly.pdbx_strand_id
1 'polypeptide(L)'
;MRAPKTILVVAIFLLGSSFQDPQIRVEVEAVNLLVTVTGDKGRFVTKLVQQDFQSYEDGRLQEVTNFSQPTDLPLQIGLLIDTSSSVRLKLEFEKRAASDFLYSVMRDKDRALLVEFDTGVSLIHDFTRRPGSIVQSIKNLRAGGGTALIDAIYLVSRDKMFGGTDRKTVVILSDGRDLNSRHTLQEGIEMAHRAGVIVYAIGTTRFGTNLDDKGERTLEELTESTGGRAFFPYSTERLADAFDLINEELRTQYSLTFVPSNTKRDGKFREIKLKLPEHKNFNIRHRRGYFAPSE
;
A
#
# COMPACT_ATOMS: atom_id res chain seq x y z
N MET A 1 -4.47 52.00 80.96
CA MET A 1 -4.23 51.86 79.53
C MET A 1 -3.64 50.43 79.27
N ARG A 2 -4.47 49.56 78.73
CA ARG A 2 -4.07 48.21 78.44
C ARG A 2 -3.82 48.08 76.91
N ALA A 3 -2.64 47.60 76.50
CA ALA A 3 -2.28 47.37 75.13
C ALA A 3 -2.88 46.04 74.61
N PRO A 4 -3.27 45.94 73.33
CA PRO A 4 -3.83 44.71 72.79
C PRO A 4 -2.71 43.71 72.35
N LYS A 5 -2.94 42.45 72.66
CA LYS A 5 -2.08 41.35 72.24
C LYS A 5 -2.46 40.95 70.80
N THR A 6 -1.52 41.09 69.89
CA THR A 6 -1.63 40.64 68.53
C THR A 6 -1.31 39.13 68.45
N ILE A 7 -2.27 38.31 68.03
CA ILE A 7 -2.09 36.88 67.80
C ILE A 7 -1.66 36.73 66.35
N LEU A 8 -0.45 36.20 66.12
CA LEU A 8 0.10 35.85 64.82
C LEU A 8 -0.37 34.42 64.45
N VAL A 9 -1.25 34.29 63.46
CA VAL A 9 -1.66 33.00 62.94
C VAL A 9 -0.73 32.63 61.79
N VAL A 10 0.10 31.61 61.99
CA VAL A 10 0.99 31.04 60.97
C VAL A 10 0.20 29.98 60.21
N ALA A 11 -0.16 30.28 58.95
CA ALA A 11 -0.76 29.33 58.05
C ALA A 11 0.34 28.45 57.39
N ILE A 12 0.35 27.17 57.74
CA ILE A 12 1.22 26.19 57.13
C ILE A 12 0.54 25.72 55.83
N PHE A 13 1.09 26.17 54.66
CA PHE A 13 0.76 25.62 53.35
C PHE A 13 1.42 24.26 53.16
N LEU A 14 0.66 23.18 53.26
CA LEU A 14 1.09 21.83 52.81
C LEU A 14 1.03 21.82 51.28
N LEU A 15 2.22 21.94 50.63
CA LEU A 15 2.39 21.66 49.23
C LEU A 15 2.26 20.14 49.00
N GLY A 16 1.07 19.70 48.61
CA GLY A 16 0.83 18.35 48.13
C GLY A 16 1.51 18.17 46.78
N SER A 17 2.66 17.52 46.75
CA SER A 17 3.28 17.02 45.50
C SER A 17 2.42 15.89 44.95
N SER A 18 1.62 16.21 43.94
CA SER A 18 0.96 15.17 43.13
C SER A 18 2.05 14.37 42.38
N PHE A 19 2.36 13.18 42.87
CA PHE A 19 3.08 12.20 42.05
C PHE A 19 2.13 11.81 40.92
N GLN A 20 2.34 12.36 39.73
CA GLN A 20 1.80 11.81 38.50
C GLN A 20 2.57 10.55 38.19
N ASP A 21 1.94 9.40 38.35
CA ASP A 21 2.45 8.16 37.82
C ASP A 21 2.72 8.32 36.31
N PRO A 22 3.93 8.03 35.83
CA PRO A 22 4.18 8.04 34.40
C PRO A 22 3.28 6.97 33.76
N GLN A 23 2.23 7.41 33.09
CA GLN A 23 1.46 6.51 32.23
C GLN A 23 2.40 6.04 31.11
N ILE A 24 2.92 4.83 31.25
CA ILE A 24 3.62 4.14 30.17
C ILE A 24 2.58 3.93 29.08
N ARG A 25 2.52 4.82 28.10
CA ARG A 25 1.79 4.58 26.87
C ARG A 25 2.59 3.51 26.09
N VAL A 26 2.18 2.27 26.23
CA VAL A 26 2.61 1.22 25.31
C VAL A 26 1.90 1.55 24.01
N GLU A 27 2.62 2.16 23.05
CA GLU A 27 2.14 2.26 21.68
C GLU A 27 2.13 0.84 21.09
N VAL A 28 0.97 0.22 21.16
CA VAL A 28 0.75 -1.07 20.53
C VAL A 28 0.46 -0.79 19.07
N GLU A 29 1.43 -1.07 18.21
CA GLU A 29 1.25 -0.91 16.77
C GLU A 29 0.30 -1.99 16.26
N ALA A 30 -0.91 -1.60 15.92
CA ALA A 30 -1.90 -2.49 15.32
C ALA A 30 -1.52 -2.78 13.86
N VAL A 31 -1.63 -4.03 13.46
CA VAL A 31 -1.39 -4.47 12.07
C VAL A 31 -2.69 -4.42 11.32
N ASN A 32 -2.74 -3.59 10.27
CA ASN A 32 -3.87 -3.53 9.35
C ASN A 32 -3.57 -4.38 8.10
N LEU A 33 -4.53 -5.22 7.73
CA LEU A 33 -4.49 -6.05 6.53
C LEU A 33 -5.61 -5.64 5.58
N LEU A 34 -5.26 -5.29 4.37
CA LEU A 34 -6.21 -5.20 3.26
C LEU A 34 -6.31 -6.58 2.60
N VAL A 35 -7.53 -7.06 2.44
CA VAL A 35 -7.81 -8.43 2.04
C VAL A 35 -8.79 -8.45 0.88
N THR A 36 -8.42 -9.09 -0.19
CA THR A 36 -9.29 -9.38 -1.32
C THR A 36 -9.77 -10.83 -1.23
N VAL A 37 -11.07 -11.05 -1.35
CA VAL A 37 -11.65 -12.39 -1.42
C VAL A 37 -12.38 -12.56 -2.75
N THR A 38 -12.05 -13.64 -3.46
CA THR A 38 -12.72 -14.00 -4.71
C THR A 38 -13.28 -15.40 -4.62
N GLY A 39 -14.49 -15.57 -5.12
CA GLY A 39 -15.14 -16.86 -5.26
C GLY A 39 -14.95 -17.45 -6.65
N ASP A 40 -15.87 -18.32 -7.03
CA ASP A 40 -15.89 -18.98 -8.34
C ASP A 40 -15.83 -17.96 -9.49
N LYS A 41 -15.06 -18.26 -10.52
CA LYS A 41 -14.85 -17.42 -11.71
C LYS A 41 -14.22 -16.06 -11.41
N GLY A 42 -13.50 -15.93 -10.27
CA GLY A 42 -12.77 -14.72 -9.90
C GLY A 42 -13.63 -13.51 -9.48
N ARG A 43 -14.92 -13.71 -9.22
CA ARG A 43 -15.82 -12.64 -8.75
C ARG A 43 -15.52 -12.26 -7.31
N PHE A 44 -15.48 -10.95 -7.01
CA PHE A 44 -15.26 -10.46 -5.66
C PHE A 44 -16.41 -10.84 -4.73
N VAL A 45 -16.04 -11.28 -3.52
CA VAL A 45 -16.97 -11.62 -2.44
C VAL A 45 -16.98 -10.46 -1.45
N THR A 46 -18.15 -9.85 -1.24
CA THR A 46 -18.28 -8.59 -0.45
C THR A 46 -19.21 -8.70 0.76
N LYS A 47 -19.67 -9.90 1.09
CA LYS A 47 -20.67 -10.11 2.16
C LYS A 47 -20.13 -10.91 3.35
N LEU A 48 -18.81 -11.07 3.46
CA LEU A 48 -18.20 -11.73 4.61
C LEU A 48 -18.21 -10.81 5.84
N VAL A 49 -18.23 -11.44 7.01
CA VAL A 49 -18.18 -10.79 8.31
C VAL A 49 -16.91 -11.17 9.06
N GLN A 50 -16.60 -10.48 10.16
CA GLN A 50 -15.35 -10.71 10.91
C GLN A 50 -15.16 -12.17 11.31
N GLN A 51 -16.23 -12.86 11.71
CA GLN A 51 -16.21 -14.25 12.18
C GLN A 51 -15.83 -15.27 11.09
N ASP A 52 -15.95 -14.90 9.82
CA ASP A 52 -15.53 -15.75 8.71
C ASP A 52 -14.00 -15.87 8.63
N PHE A 53 -13.25 -14.90 9.21
CA PHE A 53 -11.80 -14.80 9.09
C PHE A 53 -11.08 -15.32 10.33
N GLN A 54 -10.04 -16.10 10.09
CA GLN A 54 -9.03 -16.45 11.08
C GLN A 54 -7.67 -15.91 10.65
N SER A 55 -7.06 -15.05 11.46
CA SER A 55 -5.75 -14.44 11.21
C SER A 55 -4.67 -15.15 12.02
N TYR A 56 -3.57 -15.48 11.39
CA TYR A 56 -2.40 -16.10 12.05
C TYR A 56 -1.16 -15.24 11.76
N GLU A 57 -0.33 -15.06 12.80
CA GLU A 57 1.01 -14.50 12.72
C GLU A 57 2.03 -15.54 13.14
N ASP A 58 3.01 -15.86 12.31
CA ASP A 58 4.00 -16.91 12.56
C ASP A 58 3.36 -18.21 13.07
N GLY A 59 2.20 -18.58 12.52
CA GLY A 59 1.42 -19.75 12.88
C GLY A 59 0.57 -19.63 14.15
N ARG A 60 0.60 -18.50 14.87
CA ARG A 60 -0.20 -18.25 16.07
C ARG A 60 -1.46 -17.48 15.71
N LEU A 61 -2.62 -17.95 16.16
CA LEU A 61 -3.90 -17.29 15.99
C LEU A 61 -3.87 -15.89 16.64
N GLN A 62 -4.32 -14.88 15.90
CA GLN A 62 -4.46 -13.51 16.36
C GLN A 62 -5.93 -13.11 16.43
N GLU A 63 -6.28 -12.33 17.44
CA GLU A 63 -7.63 -11.79 17.58
C GLU A 63 -7.79 -10.57 16.65
N VAL A 64 -8.79 -10.62 15.77
CA VAL A 64 -9.14 -9.47 14.92
C VAL A 64 -9.90 -8.45 15.78
N THR A 65 -9.27 -7.31 16.03
CA THR A 65 -9.82 -6.25 16.89
C THR A 65 -10.70 -5.26 16.13
N ASN A 66 -10.50 -5.11 14.82
CA ASN A 66 -11.35 -4.27 13.98
C ASN A 66 -11.53 -4.91 12.60
N PHE A 67 -12.73 -4.79 12.08
CA PHE A 67 -13.13 -5.29 10.76
C PHE A 67 -13.99 -4.25 10.06
N SER A 68 -13.67 -3.95 8.82
CA SER A 68 -14.48 -3.07 7.99
C SER A 68 -14.33 -3.40 6.51
N GLN A 69 -15.31 -3.00 5.72
CA GLN A 69 -15.16 -2.85 4.29
C GLN A 69 -14.65 -1.42 4.05
N PRO A 70 -13.44 -1.23 3.55
CA PRO A 70 -12.76 0.06 3.59
C PRO A 70 -13.18 1.03 2.49
N THR A 71 -14.43 1.03 2.09
CA THR A 71 -14.90 1.95 1.05
C THR A 71 -14.75 3.42 1.43
N ASP A 72 -14.63 3.73 2.73
CA ASP A 72 -14.60 5.11 3.25
C ASP A 72 -13.22 5.63 3.62
N LEU A 73 -12.21 4.79 3.73
CA LEU A 73 -10.84 5.23 3.99
C LEU A 73 -10.24 5.87 2.75
N PRO A 74 -9.57 7.03 2.87
CA PRO A 74 -8.87 7.66 1.77
C PRO A 74 -7.85 6.72 1.12
N LEU A 75 -7.77 6.76 -0.20
CA LEU A 75 -6.80 6.00 -0.98
C LEU A 75 -5.68 6.91 -1.47
N GLN A 76 -4.45 6.49 -1.23
CA GLN A 76 -3.26 7.08 -1.83
C GLN A 76 -2.80 6.19 -2.97
N ILE A 77 -2.73 6.75 -4.17
CA ILE A 77 -2.34 6.03 -5.38
C ILE A 77 -1.00 6.58 -5.86
N GLY A 78 0.01 5.72 -5.95
CA GLY A 78 1.22 5.98 -6.72
C GLY A 78 1.07 5.39 -8.10
N LEU A 79 0.97 6.20 -9.13
CA LEU A 79 0.98 5.74 -10.51
C LEU A 79 2.41 5.82 -11.02
N LEU A 80 3.02 4.67 -11.32
CA LEU A 80 4.37 4.53 -11.81
C LEU A 80 4.33 4.10 -13.27
N ILE A 81 4.84 4.92 -14.17
CA ILE A 81 4.83 4.66 -15.60
C ILE A 81 6.26 4.48 -16.09
N ASP A 82 6.50 3.31 -16.67
CA ASP A 82 7.72 3.00 -17.39
C ASP A 82 7.81 3.87 -18.65
N THR A 83 8.87 4.65 -18.76
CA THR A 83 9.16 5.46 -19.95
C THR A 83 10.44 5.00 -20.64
N SER A 84 10.89 3.77 -20.38
CA SER A 84 12.05 3.19 -21.05
C SER A 84 11.88 3.07 -22.56
N SER A 85 12.98 2.80 -23.27
CA SER A 85 12.96 2.68 -24.73
C SER A 85 12.10 1.51 -25.22
N SER A 86 11.92 0.46 -24.41
CA SER A 86 11.15 -0.75 -24.74
C SER A 86 9.64 -0.49 -24.88
N VAL A 87 9.11 0.49 -24.15
CA VAL A 87 7.66 0.83 -24.15
C VAL A 87 7.26 1.88 -25.19
N ARG A 88 8.21 2.41 -25.98
CA ARG A 88 7.99 3.52 -26.92
C ARG A 88 6.76 3.37 -27.81
N LEU A 89 6.52 2.18 -28.35
CA LEU A 89 5.38 1.94 -29.26
C LEU A 89 4.03 1.84 -28.53
N LYS A 90 4.06 1.62 -27.22
CA LYS A 90 2.88 1.37 -26.38
C LYS A 90 2.52 2.59 -25.52
N LEU A 91 3.48 3.49 -25.29
CA LEU A 91 3.37 4.59 -24.34
C LEU A 91 2.12 5.46 -24.54
N GLU A 92 1.72 5.72 -25.77
CA GLU A 92 0.53 6.55 -26.04
C GLU A 92 -0.78 5.83 -25.65
N PHE A 93 -0.83 4.50 -25.69
CA PHE A 93 -1.96 3.71 -25.19
C PHE A 93 -1.95 3.65 -23.68
N GLU A 94 -0.78 3.43 -23.09
CA GLU A 94 -0.59 3.40 -21.62
C GLU A 94 -1.00 4.72 -21.00
N LYS A 95 -0.61 5.85 -21.58
CA LYS A 95 -1.01 7.20 -21.15
C LYS A 95 -2.53 7.39 -21.15
N ARG A 96 -3.22 6.93 -22.21
CA ARG A 96 -4.69 7.02 -22.28
C ARG A 96 -5.34 6.19 -21.20
N ALA A 97 -4.99 4.90 -21.12
CA ALA A 97 -5.56 3.98 -20.14
C ALA A 97 -5.28 4.43 -18.70
N ALA A 98 -4.06 4.90 -18.41
CA ALA A 98 -3.71 5.46 -17.11
C ALA A 98 -4.51 6.74 -16.77
N SER A 99 -4.79 7.58 -17.76
CA SER A 99 -5.61 8.78 -17.58
C SER A 99 -7.06 8.43 -17.27
N ASP A 100 -7.64 7.47 -18.00
CA ASP A 100 -9.01 7.01 -17.80
C ASP A 100 -9.14 6.32 -16.42
N PHE A 101 -8.15 5.52 -16.04
CA PHE A 101 -8.10 4.92 -14.71
C PHE A 101 -8.12 5.97 -13.59
N LEU A 102 -7.31 7.01 -13.67
CA LEU A 102 -7.30 8.05 -12.64
C LEU A 102 -8.67 8.72 -12.48
N TYR A 103 -9.36 8.99 -13.59
CA TYR A 103 -10.71 9.55 -13.53
C TYR A 103 -11.75 8.58 -12.95
N SER A 104 -11.60 7.28 -13.20
CA SER A 104 -12.53 6.24 -12.70
C SER A 104 -12.29 5.88 -11.24
N VAL A 105 -11.01 5.83 -10.80
CA VAL A 105 -10.65 5.32 -9.47
C VAL A 105 -10.70 6.38 -8.39
N MET A 106 -10.33 7.65 -8.69
CA MET A 106 -10.22 8.69 -7.67
C MET A 106 -11.58 9.23 -7.24
N ARG A 107 -11.82 9.24 -5.94
CA ARG A 107 -12.94 9.90 -5.26
C ARG A 107 -12.45 11.16 -4.55
N ASP A 108 -13.35 11.98 -4.04
CA ASP A 108 -13.04 13.28 -3.41
C ASP A 108 -12.01 13.22 -2.29
N LYS A 109 -11.97 12.10 -1.55
CA LYS A 109 -11.03 11.88 -0.44
C LYS A 109 -9.67 11.36 -0.90
N ASP A 110 -9.61 10.76 -2.10
CA ASP A 110 -8.44 10.08 -2.61
C ASP A 110 -7.41 11.07 -3.14
N ARG A 111 -6.15 10.67 -3.15
CA ARG A 111 -5.07 11.45 -3.74
C ARG A 111 -4.13 10.54 -4.53
N ALA A 112 -3.60 11.06 -5.62
CA ALA A 112 -2.64 10.32 -6.43
C ALA A 112 -1.39 11.15 -6.71
N LEU A 113 -0.28 10.46 -6.97
CA LEU A 113 0.96 11.01 -7.48
C LEU A 113 1.35 10.31 -8.78
N LEU A 114 2.22 10.93 -9.56
CA LEU A 114 2.78 10.37 -10.80
C LEU A 114 4.30 10.32 -10.71
N VAL A 115 4.84 9.16 -10.97
CA VAL A 115 6.27 8.92 -11.15
C VAL A 115 6.51 8.35 -12.52
N GLU A 116 7.49 8.86 -13.23
CA GLU A 116 8.09 8.17 -14.37
C GLU A 116 9.38 7.49 -13.96
N PHE A 117 9.70 6.39 -14.61
CA PHE A 117 10.99 5.76 -14.44
C PHE A 117 11.51 5.24 -15.78
N ASP A 118 12.78 5.54 -16.02
CA ASP A 118 13.60 5.04 -17.12
C ASP A 118 14.96 4.61 -16.59
N THR A 119 16.06 5.23 -16.98
CA THR A 119 17.39 5.04 -16.37
C THR A 119 17.44 5.50 -14.92
N GLY A 120 16.54 6.38 -14.50
CA GLY A 120 16.35 6.90 -13.15
C GLY A 120 14.87 7.01 -12.79
N VAL A 121 14.60 7.64 -11.65
CA VAL A 121 13.24 7.80 -11.12
C VAL A 121 12.94 9.28 -10.93
N SER A 122 11.84 9.76 -11.50
CA SER A 122 11.42 11.17 -11.45
C SER A 122 9.99 11.31 -10.91
N LEU A 123 9.83 12.10 -9.85
CA LEU A 123 8.49 12.51 -9.39
C LEU A 123 7.96 13.61 -10.32
N ILE A 124 7.01 13.24 -11.19
CA ILE A 124 6.45 14.17 -12.18
C ILE A 124 5.34 15.03 -11.58
N HIS A 125 4.52 14.43 -10.71
CA HIS A 125 3.46 15.16 -10.01
C HIS A 125 3.32 14.61 -8.58
N ASP A 126 3.41 15.49 -7.58
CA ASP A 126 3.20 15.08 -6.19
C ASP A 126 1.71 14.89 -5.88
N PHE A 127 1.39 14.38 -4.70
CA PHE A 127 0.02 14.07 -4.30
C PHE A 127 -0.97 15.20 -4.55
N THR A 128 -2.01 14.88 -5.31
CA THR A 128 -3.13 15.79 -5.58
C THR A 128 -4.46 15.02 -5.51
N ARG A 129 -5.54 15.76 -5.22
CA ARG A 129 -6.92 15.26 -5.32
C ARG A 129 -7.55 15.55 -6.68
N ARG A 130 -6.81 16.22 -7.59
CA ARG A 130 -7.31 16.62 -8.91
C ARG A 130 -6.72 15.72 -9.99
N PRO A 131 -7.44 14.68 -10.46
CA PRO A 131 -6.92 13.76 -11.48
C PRO A 131 -6.51 14.49 -12.75
N GLY A 132 -7.21 15.54 -13.15
CA GLY A 132 -6.91 16.30 -14.35
C GLY A 132 -5.51 16.92 -14.37
N SER A 133 -4.93 17.29 -13.21
CA SER A 133 -3.56 17.82 -13.15
C SER A 133 -2.52 16.73 -13.44
N ILE A 134 -2.74 15.52 -12.93
CA ILE A 134 -1.87 14.37 -13.22
C ILE A 134 -1.98 13.99 -14.71
N VAL A 135 -3.21 13.95 -15.24
CA VAL A 135 -3.46 13.62 -16.65
C VAL A 135 -2.73 14.59 -17.60
N GLN A 136 -2.66 15.88 -17.26
CA GLN A 136 -1.85 16.83 -18.04
C GLN A 136 -0.36 16.48 -18.00
N SER A 137 0.15 16.02 -16.84
CA SER A 137 1.54 15.58 -16.71
C SER A 137 1.80 14.30 -17.51
N ILE A 138 0.88 13.33 -17.48
CA ILE A 138 0.97 12.08 -18.25
C ILE A 138 1.15 12.35 -19.75
N LYS A 139 0.44 13.32 -20.31
CA LYS A 139 0.53 13.67 -21.74
C LYS A 139 1.94 14.08 -22.18
N ASN A 140 2.73 14.61 -21.25
CA ASN A 140 4.07 15.12 -21.54
C ASN A 140 5.17 14.07 -21.42
N LEU A 141 4.89 12.87 -20.89
CA LEU A 141 5.86 11.78 -20.78
C LEU A 141 6.44 11.41 -22.15
N ARG A 142 7.71 11.02 -22.18
CA ARG A 142 8.42 10.64 -23.40
C ARG A 142 9.23 9.38 -23.17
N ALA A 143 9.19 8.46 -24.11
CA ALA A 143 9.96 7.20 -24.01
C ALA A 143 11.42 7.40 -24.37
N GLY A 144 12.30 6.86 -23.51
CA GLY A 144 13.76 6.84 -23.70
C GLY A 144 14.46 6.17 -22.53
N GLY A 145 15.76 5.96 -22.64
CA GLY A 145 16.56 5.44 -21.53
C GLY A 145 16.43 3.94 -21.24
N GLY A 146 16.92 3.55 -20.06
CA GLY A 146 16.85 2.19 -19.49
C GLY A 146 15.62 1.98 -18.63
N THR A 147 15.72 1.13 -17.56
CA THR A 147 14.59 0.82 -16.69
C THR A 147 15.08 0.65 -15.23
N ALA A 148 14.61 1.50 -14.32
CA ALA A 148 14.90 1.45 -12.88
C ALA A 148 13.59 1.18 -12.09
N LEU A 149 12.96 0.05 -12.37
CA LEU A 149 11.67 -0.35 -11.81
C LEU A 149 11.72 -0.50 -10.29
N ILE A 150 12.70 -1.23 -9.79
CA ILE A 150 12.80 -1.53 -8.35
C ILE A 150 13.12 -0.26 -7.56
N ASP A 151 14.00 0.61 -8.08
CA ASP A 151 14.27 1.91 -7.48
C ASP A 151 13.00 2.77 -7.39
N ALA A 152 12.15 2.74 -8.42
CA ALA A 152 10.89 3.50 -8.41
C ALA A 152 9.96 3.04 -7.28
N ILE A 153 9.81 1.73 -7.09
CA ILE A 153 9.02 1.15 -6.01
C ILE A 153 9.60 1.48 -4.65
N TYR A 154 10.92 1.27 -4.49
CA TYR A 154 11.63 1.54 -3.25
C TYR A 154 11.48 3.01 -2.83
N LEU A 155 11.80 3.94 -3.73
CA LEU A 155 11.77 5.38 -3.44
C LEU A 155 10.36 5.90 -3.16
N VAL A 156 9.36 5.49 -3.96
CA VAL A 156 7.97 5.90 -3.72
C VAL A 156 7.47 5.36 -2.38
N SER A 157 7.74 4.10 -2.06
CA SER A 157 7.35 3.50 -0.78
C SER A 157 8.01 4.21 0.40
N ARG A 158 9.32 4.52 0.32
CA ARG A 158 10.08 5.16 1.38
C ARG A 158 9.71 6.64 1.57
N ASP A 159 9.67 7.41 0.48
CA ASP A 159 9.65 8.86 0.54
C ASP A 159 8.25 9.46 0.45
N LYS A 160 7.29 8.71 -0.11
CA LYS A 160 5.94 9.20 -0.36
C LYS A 160 4.84 8.43 0.36
N MET A 161 5.05 7.14 0.61
CA MET A 161 4.01 6.26 1.15
C MET A 161 4.28 5.85 2.60
N PHE A 162 5.45 6.14 3.17
CA PHE A 162 5.79 5.72 4.53
C PHE A 162 4.96 6.46 5.59
N GLY A 163 4.48 5.72 6.61
CA GLY A 163 3.68 6.28 7.72
C GLY A 163 2.22 6.58 7.33
N GLY A 164 1.43 7.01 8.32
CA GLY A 164 -0.01 7.32 8.17
C GLY A 164 -0.90 6.08 8.06
N THR A 165 -2.22 6.31 8.15
CA THR A 165 -3.26 5.28 8.23
C THR A 165 -4.07 5.11 6.94
N ASP A 166 -3.82 5.92 5.92
CA ASP A 166 -4.49 5.84 4.63
C ASP A 166 -4.20 4.50 3.94
N ARG A 167 -5.10 4.07 3.08
CA ARG A 167 -4.86 2.92 2.18
C ARG A 167 -3.87 3.33 1.10
N LYS A 168 -2.83 2.54 0.91
CA LYS A 168 -1.73 2.87 0.01
C LYS A 168 -1.61 1.83 -1.10
N THR A 169 -1.61 2.32 -2.30
CA THR A 169 -1.53 1.48 -3.50
C THR A 169 -0.56 2.08 -4.49
N VAL A 170 0.28 1.23 -5.05
CA VAL A 170 1.10 1.55 -6.21
C VAL A 170 0.57 0.76 -7.41
N VAL A 171 0.35 1.44 -8.52
CA VAL A 171 -0.02 0.84 -9.80
C VAL A 171 1.09 1.10 -10.80
N ILE A 172 1.66 0.03 -11.33
CA ILE A 172 2.81 0.05 -12.23
C ILE A 172 2.37 -0.31 -13.63
N LEU A 173 2.82 0.46 -14.62
CA LEU A 173 2.78 0.09 -16.03
C LEU A 173 4.21 -0.12 -16.50
N SER A 174 4.60 -1.35 -16.84
CA SER A 174 5.96 -1.70 -17.27
C SER A 174 5.99 -3.05 -17.97
N ASP A 175 7.06 -3.35 -18.70
CA ASP A 175 7.34 -4.71 -19.17
C ASP A 175 8.03 -5.60 -18.10
N GLY A 176 8.26 -5.05 -16.90
CA GLY A 176 8.84 -5.76 -15.76
C GLY A 176 10.35 -5.97 -15.82
N ARG A 177 11.01 -5.47 -16.86
CA ARG A 177 12.47 -5.46 -16.91
C ARG A 177 13.01 -4.48 -15.89
N ASP A 178 14.17 -4.82 -15.34
CA ASP A 178 14.90 -3.94 -14.44
C ASP A 178 16.39 -4.04 -14.79
N LEU A 179 16.93 -2.96 -15.32
CA LEU A 179 18.29 -2.92 -15.83
C LEU A 179 19.18 -1.91 -15.11
N ASN A 180 18.56 -0.95 -14.41
CA ASN A 180 19.29 0.22 -13.89
C ASN A 180 19.07 0.44 -12.39
N SER A 181 18.22 -0.34 -11.72
CA SER A 181 18.02 -0.18 -10.28
C SER A 181 19.27 -0.51 -9.49
N ARG A 182 19.48 0.25 -8.42
CA ARG A 182 20.52 0.01 -7.41
C ARG A 182 20.05 -0.93 -6.32
N HIS A 183 18.73 -0.95 -6.07
CA HIS A 183 18.09 -1.83 -5.11
C HIS A 183 17.71 -3.15 -5.76
N THR A 184 17.75 -4.22 -4.95
CA THR A 184 17.30 -5.55 -5.34
C THR A 184 15.77 -5.66 -5.24
N LEU A 185 15.18 -6.65 -5.93
CA LEU A 185 13.76 -6.93 -5.82
C LEU A 185 13.31 -7.14 -4.37
N GLN A 186 14.12 -7.84 -3.59
CA GLN A 186 13.84 -8.09 -2.17
C GLN A 186 13.79 -6.79 -1.34
N GLU A 187 14.71 -5.86 -1.59
CA GLU A 187 14.70 -4.54 -0.90
C GLU A 187 13.48 -3.70 -1.31
N GLY A 188 13.06 -3.75 -2.58
CA GLY A 188 11.83 -3.11 -3.05
C GLY A 188 10.58 -3.68 -2.37
N ILE A 189 10.48 -5.02 -2.28
CA ILE A 189 9.39 -5.71 -1.59
C ILE A 189 9.40 -5.36 -0.09
N GLU A 190 10.56 -5.40 0.55
CA GLU A 190 10.68 -5.05 1.97
C GLU A 190 10.20 -3.63 2.25
N MET A 191 10.62 -2.66 1.42
CA MET A 191 10.23 -1.26 1.59
C MET A 191 8.72 -1.08 1.38
N ALA A 192 8.11 -1.75 0.39
CA ALA A 192 6.67 -1.75 0.19
C ALA A 192 5.91 -2.32 1.40
N HIS A 193 6.40 -3.43 2.00
CA HIS A 193 5.85 -3.98 3.24
C HIS A 193 5.94 -3.02 4.41
N ARG A 194 7.11 -2.38 4.64
CA ARG A 194 7.31 -1.39 5.72
C ARG A 194 6.40 -0.19 5.56
N ALA A 195 6.16 0.26 4.33
CA ALA A 195 5.26 1.37 4.04
C ALA A 195 3.77 0.96 4.05
N GLY A 196 3.44 -0.33 4.08
CA GLY A 196 2.08 -0.84 3.98
C GLY A 196 1.45 -0.65 2.59
N VAL A 197 2.27 -0.67 1.55
CA VAL A 197 1.85 -0.46 0.16
C VAL A 197 1.44 -1.79 -0.47
N ILE A 198 0.28 -1.81 -1.12
CA ILE A 198 -0.13 -2.88 -2.03
C ILE A 198 0.28 -2.49 -3.45
N VAL A 199 0.99 -3.37 -4.13
CA VAL A 199 1.46 -3.14 -5.50
C VAL A 199 0.60 -3.91 -6.49
N TYR A 200 0.05 -3.20 -7.47
CA TYR A 200 -0.54 -3.78 -8.68
C TYR A 200 0.37 -3.48 -9.86
N ALA A 201 0.42 -4.40 -10.81
CA ALA A 201 1.18 -4.21 -12.02
C ALA A 201 0.36 -4.56 -13.27
N ILE A 202 0.54 -3.79 -14.32
CA ILE A 202 0.02 -4.08 -15.64
C ILE A 202 1.24 -4.26 -16.55
N GLY A 203 1.52 -5.53 -16.85
CA GLY A 203 2.64 -5.94 -17.68
C GLY A 203 2.33 -5.71 -19.15
N THR A 204 3.21 -5.01 -19.85
CA THR A 204 3.02 -4.65 -21.25
C THR A 204 3.82 -5.51 -22.21
N THR A 205 4.39 -6.62 -21.74
CA THR A 205 5.21 -7.58 -22.53
C THR A 205 4.45 -8.25 -23.67
N ARG A 206 3.17 -8.58 -23.45
CA ARG A 206 2.35 -9.36 -24.38
C ARG A 206 1.79 -8.58 -25.57
N PHE A 207 2.07 -7.25 -25.64
CA PHE A 207 1.75 -6.42 -26.81
C PHE A 207 2.77 -6.59 -27.94
N GLY A 208 3.10 -7.80 -28.31
CA GLY A 208 4.08 -8.09 -29.37
C GLY A 208 4.53 -9.54 -29.37
N THR A 209 5.58 -9.83 -30.14
CA THR A 209 6.08 -11.20 -30.34
C THR A 209 7.12 -11.63 -29.30
N ASN A 210 7.60 -10.74 -28.45
CA ASN A 210 8.63 -11.04 -27.45
C ASN A 210 7.99 -11.24 -26.08
N LEU A 211 7.78 -12.49 -25.70
CA LEU A 211 7.45 -12.89 -24.33
C LEU A 211 8.71 -12.74 -23.48
N ASP A 212 8.67 -11.92 -22.44
CA ASP A 212 9.73 -11.83 -21.44
C ASP A 212 9.26 -12.44 -20.12
N ASP A 213 9.43 -13.74 -19.96
CA ASP A 213 9.06 -14.46 -18.74
C ASP A 213 9.78 -13.95 -17.50
N LYS A 214 10.95 -13.30 -17.63
CA LYS A 214 11.69 -12.77 -16.49
C LYS A 214 11.01 -11.50 -15.96
N GLY A 215 10.62 -10.59 -16.83
CA GLY A 215 9.89 -9.37 -16.45
C GLY A 215 8.54 -9.71 -15.83
N GLU A 216 7.77 -10.64 -16.43
CA GLU A 216 6.49 -11.09 -15.87
C GLU A 216 6.67 -11.66 -14.46
N ARG A 217 7.64 -12.56 -14.23
CA ARG A 217 7.92 -13.12 -12.90
C ARG A 217 8.30 -12.05 -11.88
N THR A 218 9.07 -11.04 -12.27
CA THR A 218 9.42 -9.92 -11.38
C THR A 218 8.16 -9.17 -10.92
N LEU A 219 7.25 -8.86 -11.85
CA LEU A 219 5.99 -8.19 -11.54
C LEU A 219 5.07 -9.09 -10.69
N GLU A 220 4.99 -10.39 -10.97
CA GLU A 220 4.22 -11.35 -10.18
C GLU A 220 4.74 -11.43 -8.74
N GLU A 221 6.04 -11.64 -8.54
CA GLU A 221 6.64 -11.75 -7.21
C GLU A 221 6.42 -10.49 -6.37
N LEU A 222 6.61 -9.32 -6.97
CA LEU A 222 6.41 -8.03 -6.33
C LEU A 222 4.96 -7.83 -5.89
N THR A 223 4.01 -8.10 -6.80
CA THR A 223 2.59 -7.88 -6.53
C THR A 223 2.03 -8.91 -5.54
N GLU A 224 2.32 -10.19 -5.71
CA GLU A 224 1.86 -11.25 -4.80
C GLU A 224 2.39 -11.07 -3.39
N SER A 225 3.66 -10.68 -3.23
CA SER A 225 4.26 -10.46 -1.92
C SER A 225 3.54 -9.37 -1.14
N THR A 226 3.10 -8.30 -1.82
CA THR A 226 2.44 -7.15 -1.21
C THR A 226 0.92 -7.29 -1.10
N GLY A 227 0.33 -8.37 -1.64
CA GLY A 227 -1.11 -8.64 -1.60
C GLY A 227 -1.89 -8.07 -2.79
N GLY A 228 -1.19 -7.53 -3.79
CA GLY A 228 -1.77 -7.09 -5.06
C GLY A 228 -1.76 -8.18 -6.13
N ARG A 229 -1.79 -7.76 -7.39
CA ARG A 229 -1.85 -8.67 -8.54
C ARG A 229 -1.21 -8.06 -9.78
N ALA A 230 -0.54 -8.90 -10.59
CA ALA A 230 -0.10 -8.56 -11.92
C ALA A 230 -1.14 -8.97 -12.98
N PHE A 231 -1.30 -8.12 -13.99
CA PHE A 231 -2.15 -8.35 -15.15
C PHE A 231 -1.28 -8.29 -16.41
N PHE A 232 -1.49 -9.19 -17.35
CA PHE A 232 -0.72 -9.25 -18.59
C PHE A 232 -1.66 -9.21 -19.79
N PRO A 233 -2.24 -8.04 -20.10
CA PRO A 233 -3.12 -7.87 -21.23
C PRO A 233 -2.35 -8.09 -22.56
N TYR A 234 -3.02 -8.67 -23.55
CA TYR A 234 -2.46 -8.90 -24.87
C TYR A 234 -2.96 -7.93 -25.94
N SER A 235 -3.84 -7.01 -25.57
CA SER A 235 -4.31 -5.93 -26.43
C SER A 235 -4.60 -4.66 -25.64
N THR A 236 -4.75 -3.56 -26.34
CA THR A 236 -5.05 -2.24 -25.76
C THR A 236 -6.39 -2.19 -25.05
N GLU A 237 -7.40 -2.89 -25.58
CA GLU A 237 -8.72 -3.00 -24.97
C GLU A 237 -8.64 -3.72 -23.63
N ARG A 238 -7.81 -4.77 -23.56
CA ARG A 238 -7.59 -5.54 -22.33
C ARG A 238 -6.79 -4.77 -21.28
N LEU A 239 -6.07 -3.73 -21.68
CA LEU A 239 -5.41 -2.81 -20.74
C LEU A 239 -6.45 -2.04 -19.90
N ALA A 240 -7.51 -1.55 -20.52
CA ALA A 240 -8.62 -0.91 -19.82
C ALA A 240 -9.32 -1.90 -18.84
N ASP A 241 -9.61 -3.13 -19.30
CA ASP A 241 -10.19 -4.18 -18.44
C ASP A 241 -9.32 -4.44 -17.18
N ALA A 242 -7.99 -4.42 -17.30
CA ALA A 242 -7.08 -4.61 -16.16
C ALA A 242 -7.21 -3.46 -15.14
N PHE A 243 -7.31 -2.22 -15.60
CA PHE A 243 -7.54 -1.07 -14.74
C PHE A 243 -8.91 -1.11 -14.06
N ASP A 244 -9.96 -1.53 -14.77
CA ASP A 244 -11.30 -1.69 -14.21
C ASP A 244 -11.32 -2.74 -13.10
N LEU A 245 -10.62 -3.86 -13.29
CA LEU A 245 -10.47 -4.88 -12.25
C LEU A 245 -9.71 -4.37 -11.02
N ILE A 246 -8.64 -3.57 -11.22
CA ILE A 246 -7.94 -2.93 -10.10
C ILE A 246 -8.88 -1.97 -9.36
N ASN A 247 -9.64 -1.15 -10.08
CA ASN A 247 -10.59 -0.22 -9.47
C ASN A 247 -11.66 -0.96 -8.66
N GLU A 248 -12.27 -2.01 -9.23
CA GLU A 248 -13.26 -2.84 -8.53
C GLU A 248 -12.66 -3.47 -7.28
N GLU A 249 -11.46 -4.03 -7.37
CA GLU A 249 -10.77 -4.64 -6.23
C GLU A 249 -10.51 -3.62 -5.12
N LEU A 250 -9.97 -2.46 -5.45
CA LEU A 250 -9.73 -1.39 -4.50
C LEU A 250 -10.99 -0.92 -3.77
N ARG A 251 -12.18 -1.20 -4.30
CA ARG A 251 -13.49 -0.83 -3.71
C ARG A 251 -14.17 -1.96 -2.96
N THR A 252 -13.66 -3.19 -3.08
CA THR A 252 -14.26 -4.40 -2.50
C THR A 252 -13.40 -5.08 -1.44
N GLN A 253 -12.19 -4.59 -1.18
CA GLN A 253 -11.30 -5.11 -0.15
C GLN A 253 -11.92 -5.02 1.24
N TYR A 254 -11.60 -5.99 2.09
CA TYR A 254 -11.82 -5.92 3.53
C TYR A 254 -10.60 -5.33 4.22
N SER A 255 -10.82 -4.67 5.35
CA SER A 255 -9.76 -4.26 6.27
C SER A 255 -9.91 -5.03 7.58
N LEU A 256 -8.89 -5.78 7.94
CA LEU A 256 -8.79 -6.49 9.20
C LEU A 256 -7.65 -5.89 10.01
N THR A 257 -7.89 -5.60 11.27
CA THR A 257 -6.85 -5.11 12.17
C THR A 257 -6.71 -6.06 13.34
N PHE A 258 -5.48 -6.40 13.71
CA PHE A 258 -5.17 -7.14 14.92
C PHE A 258 -3.98 -6.51 15.64
N VAL A 259 -3.91 -6.76 16.95
CA VAL A 259 -2.76 -6.39 17.76
C VAL A 259 -1.86 -7.62 17.88
N PRO A 260 -0.59 -7.54 17.43
CA PRO A 260 0.31 -8.68 17.49
C PRO A 260 0.51 -9.20 18.91
N SER A 261 0.36 -10.51 19.08
CA SER A 261 0.70 -11.16 20.36
C SER A 261 2.23 -11.21 20.60
N ASN A 262 3.03 -11.12 19.53
CA ASN A 262 4.48 -10.98 19.59
C ASN A 262 4.86 -9.50 19.59
N THR A 263 5.14 -8.94 20.75
CA THR A 263 5.47 -7.53 20.95
C THR A 263 6.95 -7.17 20.74
N LYS A 264 7.80 -8.12 20.30
CA LYS A 264 9.24 -7.85 20.08
C LYS A 264 9.45 -6.85 18.96
N ARG A 265 10.24 -5.81 19.27
CA ARG A 265 10.67 -4.76 18.32
C ARG A 265 12.04 -5.11 17.72
N ASP A 266 12.10 -6.22 16.98
CA ASP A 266 13.35 -6.82 16.48
C ASP A 266 13.58 -6.58 14.98
N GLY A 267 12.73 -5.80 14.33
CA GLY A 267 12.81 -5.49 12.90
C GLY A 267 12.59 -6.69 11.98
N LYS A 268 12.24 -7.88 12.52
CA LYS A 268 12.12 -9.11 11.74
C LYS A 268 10.78 -9.17 11.00
N PHE A 269 10.79 -9.91 9.90
CA PHE A 269 9.59 -10.23 9.16
C PHE A 269 8.68 -11.16 9.98
N ARG A 270 7.37 -10.87 9.96
CA ARG A 270 6.29 -11.68 10.57
C ARG A 270 5.39 -12.18 9.44
N GLU A 271 5.33 -13.48 9.28
CA GLU A 271 4.45 -14.09 8.29
C GLU A 271 2.98 -13.97 8.72
N ILE A 272 2.11 -13.60 7.79
CA ILE A 272 0.66 -13.56 8.00
C ILE A 272 0.00 -14.62 7.14
N LYS A 273 -0.96 -15.33 7.72
CA LYS A 273 -1.81 -16.27 7.02
C LYS A 273 -3.27 -16.06 7.43
N LEU A 274 -4.13 -15.83 6.45
CA LEU A 274 -5.57 -15.76 6.65
C LEU A 274 -6.23 -17.06 6.20
N LYS A 275 -7.29 -17.45 6.89
CA LYS A 275 -8.14 -18.59 6.51
C LYS A 275 -9.61 -18.19 6.57
N LEU A 276 -10.42 -18.83 5.72
CA LEU A 276 -11.88 -18.80 5.74
C LEU A 276 -12.38 -20.23 5.94
N PRO A 277 -12.49 -20.73 7.20
CA PRO A 277 -12.77 -22.15 7.49
C PRO A 277 -14.05 -22.66 6.85
N GLU A 278 -15.09 -21.83 6.84
CA GLU A 278 -16.41 -22.17 6.30
C GLU A 278 -16.53 -21.97 4.77
N HIS A 279 -15.52 -21.33 4.14
CA HIS A 279 -15.56 -20.93 2.72
C HIS A 279 -14.34 -21.46 1.95
N LYS A 280 -14.16 -22.78 1.92
CA LYS A 280 -12.95 -23.44 1.34
C LYS A 280 -12.76 -23.20 -0.16
N ASN A 281 -13.81 -22.82 -0.87
CA ASN A 281 -13.77 -22.56 -2.33
C ASN A 281 -13.41 -21.09 -2.65
N PHE A 282 -13.22 -20.25 -1.64
CA PHE A 282 -12.83 -18.86 -1.86
C PHE A 282 -11.31 -18.71 -1.83
N ASN A 283 -10.81 -17.87 -2.73
CA ASN A 283 -9.41 -17.47 -2.76
C ASN A 283 -9.24 -16.20 -1.94
N ILE A 284 -8.24 -16.18 -1.07
CA ILE A 284 -7.89 -15.04 -0.24
C ILE A 284 -6.56 -14.49 -0.74
N ARG A 285 -6.49 -13.17 -0.91
CA ARG A 285 -5.23 -12.48 -1.20
C ARG A 285 -5.02 -11.33 -0.22
N HIS A 286 -3.83 -11.28 0.34
CA HIS A 286 -3.35 -10.27 1.29
C HIS A 286 -1.81 -10.23 1.24
N ARG A 287 -1.17 -9.23 1.82
CA ARG A 287 0.29 -9.22 1.95
C ARG A 287 0.79 -10.44 2.72
N ARG A 288 1.94 -10.98 2.31
CA ARG A 288 2.53 -12.19 2.94
C ARG A 288 2.92 -11.97 4.40
N GLY A 289 3.14 -10.72 4.81
CA GLY A 289 3.54 -10.41 6.17
C GLY A 289 3.84 -8.91 6.35
N TYR A 290 4.57 -8.60 7.39
CA TYR A 290 5.05 -7.25 7.68
C TYR A 290 6.36 -7.33 8.47
N PHE A 291 7.10 -6.23 8.52
CA PHE A 291 8.29 -6.13 9.38
C PHE A 291 7.89 -5.55 10.73
N ALA A 292 8.26 -6.24 11.82
CA ALA A 292 8.10 -5.71 13.15
C ALA A 292 8.87 -4.37 13.27
N PRO A 293 8.44 -3.43 14.14
CA PRO A 293 9.24 -2.26 14.44
C PRO A 293 10.64 -2.64 14.89
N SER A 294 11.62 -1.80 14.59
CA SER A 294 12.94 -1.84 15.18
C SER A 294 13.04 -0.83 16.31
N GLU A 295 13.85 -1.12 17.31
CA GLU A 295 14.18 -0.14 18.38
C GLU A 295 14.80 1.12 17.82
#